data_fafdeac735f015e54f8209c6d76a7b2b
#
_entry.id   fafdeac735f015e54f8209c6d76a7b2b
#
_cell.length_a   1.000
_cell.length_b   1.000
_cell.length_c   1.000
_cell.angle_alpha   90.00
_cell.angle_beta   90.00
_cell.angle_gamma   90.00
#
_symmetry.space_group_name_H-M   'P 1'
#
loop_
_entity.id
_entity.type
_entity.pdbx_description
1 polymer ?
#
loop_
_entity_poly.entity_id
_entity_poly.type
_entity_poly.pdbx_seq_one_letter_code
_entity_poly.pdbx_strand_id
1 'polypeptide(L)'
;MYAVMLSFIALMAATFYTVRLTFQNFEPVLDKNYYEIGLNYEQAIKDQKILIAEGYNLELKVGDGAAILSTGTQPVVVQVLKTGKISEATSVSLILERSATIKNTYSYVLDRDLSGRFIGKINIPAQGIWNTRTIAEISGKKFEKQGLISVR
;
A
#
# COMPACT_ATOMS: atom_id res chain seq x y z
N MET A 1 -43.32 18.58 34.82
CA MET A 1 -43.43 18.73 33.36
C MET A 1 -42.13 19.26 32.71
N TYR A 2 -41.52 20.32 33.23
CA TYR A 2 -40.28 20.88 32.65
C TYR A 2 -39.06 19.92 32.66
N ALA A 3 -38.91 19.10 33.70
CA ALA A 3 -37.80 18.13 33.79
C ALA A 3 -37.84 17.10 32.64
N VAL A 4 -39.02 16.65 32.26
CA VAL A 4 -39.17 15.68 31.15
C VAL A 4 -38.83 16.33 29.80
N MET A 5 -39.24 17.59 29.59
CA MET A 5 -38.88 18.35 28.38
C MET A 5 -37.36 18.56 28.29
N LEU A 6 -36.72 18.90 29.40
CA LEU A 6 -35.28 19.13 29.47
C LEU A 6 -34.50 17.86 29.16
N SER A 7 -34.91 16.70 29.71
CA SER A 7 -34.27 15.42 29.41
C SER A 7 -34.44 15.01 27.95
N PHE A 8 -35.58 15.31 27.33
CA PHE A 8 -35.83 15.03 25.91
C PHE A 8 -34.92 15.86 25.00
N ILE A 9 -34.79 17.18 25.30
CA ILE A 9 -33.90 18.09 24.55
C ILE A 9 -32.43 17.62 24.69
N ALA A 10 -31.99 17.22 25.89
CA ALA A 10 -30.64 16.73 26.11
C ALA A 10 -30.37 15.45 25.30
N LEU A 11 -31.34 14.53 25.25
CA LEU A 11 -31.25 13.30 24.47
C LEU A 11 -31.14 13.61 22.95
N MET A 12 -31.97 14.52 22.43
CA MET A 12 -31.89 14.95 21.04
C MET A 12 -30.55 15.59 20.70
N ALA A 13 -30.02 16.42 21.56
CA ALA A 13 -28.71 17.06 21.36
C ALA A 13 -27.58 16.03 21.35
N ALA A 14 -27.62 15.07 22.28
CA ALA A 14 -26.62 13.98 22.32
C ALA A 14 -26.67 13.10 21.07
N THR A 15 -27.87 12.74 20.61
CA THR A 15 -28.06 11.96 19.38
C THR A 15 -27.56 12.71 18.16
N PHE A 16 -27.89 13.99 18.03
CA PHE A 16 -27.41 14.85 16.93
C PHE A 16 -25.89 14.96 16.93
N TYR A 17 -25.28 15.12 18.09
CA TYR A 17 -23.82 15.17 18.23
C TYR A 17 -23.15 13.84 17.80
N THR A 18 -23.70 12.72 18.22
CA THR A 18 -23.21 11.37 17.84
C THR A 18 -23.30 11.16 16.33
N VAL A 19 -24.44 11.51 15.72
CA VAL A 19 -24.63 11.41 14.27
C VAL A 19 -23.63 12.28 13.51
N ARG A 20 -23.41 13.52 13.98
CA ARG A 20 -22.43 14.42 13.37
C ARG A 20 -21.00 13.87 13.43
N LEU A 21 -20.58 13.30 14.58
CA LEU A 21 -19.28 12.65 14.72
C LEU A 21 -19.12 11.45 13.77
N THR A 22 -20.18 10.66 13.61
CA THR A 22 -20.20 9.52 12.71
C THR A 22 -19.98 9.96 11.25
N PHE A 23 -20.68 11.01 10.80
CA PHE A 23 -20.51 11.52 9.44
C PHE A 23 -19.15 12.18 9.19
N GLN A 24 -18.52 12.80 10.20
CA GLN A 24 -17.17 13.37 10.06
C GLN A 24 -16.08 12.29 9.92
N ASN A 25 -16.33 11.11 10.49
CA ASN A 25 -15.41 9.98 10.45
C ASN A 25 -15.85 8.87 9.47
N PHE A 26 -16.89 9.16 8.66
CA PHE A 26 -17.38 8.21 7.67
C PHE A 26 -16.39 8.14 6.50
N GLU A 27 -15.62 7.08 6.46
CA GLU A 27 -14.86 6.71 5.26
C GLU A 27 -15.81 5.96 4.32
N PRO A 28 -16.04 6.43 3.10
CA PRO A 28 -16.87 5.71 2.15
C PRO A 28 -16.24 4.35 1.85
N VAL A 29 -16.91 3.29 2.24
CA VAL A 29 -16.44 1.91 2.05
C VAL A 29 -16.49 1.49 0.57
N LEU A 30 -17.19 2.25 -0.26
CA LEU A 30 -17.34 1.96 -1.69
C LEU A 30 -16.72 3.09 -2.51
N ASP A 31 -15.64 2.80 -3.18
CA ASP A 31 -15.11 3.65 -4.23
C ASP A 31 -16.12 3.73 -5.38
N LYS A 32 -16.38 4.93 -5.90
CA LYS A 32 -17.35 5.16 -7.00
C LYS A 32 -17.01 4.38 -8.28
N ASN A 33 -15.77 3.89 -8.37
CA ASN A 33 -15.26 3.10 -9.49
C ASN A 33 -15.15 1.59 -9.19
N TYR A 34 -15.96 1.04 -8.29
CA TYR A 34 -15.90 -0.37 -7.89
C TYR A 34 -15.92 -1.34 -9.11
N TYR A 35 -16.70 -1.02 -10.13
CA TYR A 35 -16.80 -1.84 -11.35
C TYR A 35 -15.51 -1.80 -12.20
N GLU A 36 -14.92 -0.61 -12.36
CA GLU A 36 -13.63 -0.46 -13.07
C GLU A 36 -12.48 -1.09 -12.30
N ILE A 37 -12.50 -0.99 -10.96
CA ILE A 37 -11.54 -1.66 -10.08
C ILE A 37 -11.65 -3.18 -10.27
N GLY A 38 -12.88 -3.73 -10.35
CA GLY A 38 -13.11 -5.15 -10.59
C GLY A 38 -12.57 -5.64 -11.94
N LEU A 39 -12.82 -4.91 -13.02
CA LEU A 39 -12.29 -5.23 -14.35
C LEU A 39 -10.76 -5.16 -14.40
N ASN A 40 -10.18 -4.11 -13.81
CA ASN A 40 -8.72 -3.95 -13.71
C ASN A 40 -8.09 -5.04 -12.83
N TYR A 41 -8.80 -5.53 -11.82
CA TYR A 41 -8.34 -6.60 -10.94
C TYR A 41 -8.23 -7.94 -11.67
N GLU A 42 -9.22 -8.31 -12.48
CA GLU A 42 -9.15 -9.54 -13.28
C GLU A 42 -8.00 -9.50 -14.29
N GLN A 43 -7.79 -8.35 -14.94
CA GLN A 43 -6.67 -8.18 -15.87
C GLN A 43 -5.33 -8.28 -15.14
N ALA A 44 -5.19 -7.64 -13.97
CA ALA A 44 -3.99 -7.72 -13.15
C ALA A 44 -3.66 -9.15 -12.72
N ILE A 45 -4.68 -9.95 -12.36
CA ILE A 45 -4.49 -11.37 -12.02
C ILE A 45 -4.00 -12.17 -13.23
N LYS A 46 -4.58 -11.93 -14.42
CA LYS A 46 -4.15 -12.60 -15.66
C LYS A 46 -2.70 -12.26 -15.98
N ASP A 47 -2.35 -10.98 -15.95
CA ASP A 47 -1.00 -10.48 -16.22
C ASP A 47 0.01 -11.10 -15.24
N GLN A 48 -0.33 -11.13 -13.96
CA GLN A 48 0.52 -11.72 -12.93
C GLN A 48 0.74 -13.21 -13.16
N LYS A 49 -0.32 -13.98 -13.49
CA LYS A 49 -0.19 -15.40 -13.81
C LYS A 49 0.72 -15.66 -15.01
N ILE A 50 0.59 -14.85 -16.06
CA ILE A 50 1.44 -14.94 -17.26
C ILE A 50 2.90 -14.69 -16.88
N LEU A 51 3.19 -13.60 -16.15
CA LEU A 51 4.55 -13.24 -15.78
C LEU A 51 5.19 -14.27 -14.83
N ILE A 52 4.42 -14.86 -13.91
CA ILE A 52 4.89 -15.97 -13.06
C ILE A 52 5.24 -17.19 -13.93
N ALA A 53 4.38 -17.55 -14.88
CA ALA A 53 4.63 -18.66 -15.79
C ALA A 53 5.86 -18.43 -16.68
N GLU A 54 6.16 -17.19 -17.04
CA GLU A 54 7.38 -16.78 -17.75
C GLU A 54 8.64 -16.75 -16.86
N GLY A 55 8.51 -17.04 -15.56
CA GLY A 55 9.61 -17.09 -14.59
C GLY A 55 10.02 -15.74 -14.01
N TYR A 56 9.13 -14.71 -14.09
CA TYR A 56 9.39 -13.42 -13.43
C TYR A 56 9.22 -13.52 -11.91
N ASN A 57 10.07 -12.81 -11.18
CA ASN A 57 10.00 -12.63 -9.74
C ASN A 57 10.51 -11.23 -9.36
N LEU A 58 10.04 -10.70 -8.24
CA LEU A 58 10.53 -9.45 -7.64
C LEU A 58 11.24 -9.73 -6.33
N GLU A 59 12.41 -9.14 -6.16
CA GLU A 59 13.12 -9.14 -4.89
C GLU A 59 13.23 -7.72 -4.35
N LEU A 60 12.69 -7.51 -3.15
CA LEU A 60 12.75 -6.26 -2.41
C LEU A 60 13.77 -6.41 -1.29
N LYS A 61 14.73 -5.49 -1.23
CA LYS A 61 15.65 -5.31 -0.11
C LYS A 61 15.50 -3.90 0.44
N VAL A 62 15.25 -3.79 1.74
CA VAL A 62 15.12 -2.51 2.46
C VAL A 62 16.24 -2.41 3.47
N GLY A 63 16.88 -1.24 3.54
CA GLY A 63 18.06 -1.04 4.39
C GLY A 63 19.23 -1.91 3.98
N ASP A 64 20.10 -2.21 4.91
CA ASP A 64 21.29 -3.05 4.69
C ASP A 64 21.01 -4.56 4.75
N GLY A 65 19.73 -4.95 4.57
CA GLY A 65 19.31 -6.36 4.64
C GLY A 65 19.08 -6.88 6.07
N ALA A 66 19.03 -6.01 7.05
CA ALA A 66 18.69 -6.37 8.43
C ALA A 66 17.24 -6.88 8.52
N ALA A 67 17.01 -7.92 9.32
CA ALA A 67 15.67 -8.47 9.56
C ALA A 67 14.74 -7.49 10.27
N ILE A 68 15.29 -6.49 10.96
CA ILE A 68 14.57 -5.46 11.69
C ILE A 68 15.13 -4.11 11.25
N LEU A 69 14.24 -3.26 10.75
CA LEU A 69 14.56 -1.93 10.28
C LEU A 69 14.34 -0.90 11.41
N SER A 70 15.03 0.25 11.30
CA SER A 70 14.75 1.44 12.12
C SER A 70 13.81 2.40 11.40
N THR A 71 13.13 3.25 12.18
CA THR A 71 12.35 4.38 11.65
C THR A 71 13.25 5.37 10.92
N GLY A 72 12.64 6.16 10.03
CA GLY A 72 13.34 7.19 9.25
C GLY A 72 13.61 6.76 7.81
N THR A 73 14.57 7.43 7.18
CA THR A 73 14.89 7.20 5.76
C THR A 73 15.73 5.95 5.59
N GLN A 74 15.22 5.00 4.83
CA GLN A 74 15.90 3.73 4.51
C GLN A 74 16.16 3.63 3.00
N PRO A 75 17.33 3.15 2.59
CA PRO A 75 17.57 2.82 1.19
C PRO A 75 16.74 1.59 0.80
N VAL A 76 16.29 1.58 -0.44
CA VAL A 76 15.54 0.45 -0.99
C VAL A 76 16.10 0.05 -2.33
N VAL A 77 16.18 -1.26 -2.56
CA VAL A 77 16.59 -1.85 -3.83
C VAL A 77 15.58 -2.89 -4.23
N VAL A 78 15.07 -2.78 -5.45
CA VAL A 78 14.20 -3.79 -6.06
C VAL A 78 14.90 -4.37 -7.27
N GLN A 79 14.90 -5.69 -7.38
CA GLN A 79 15.39 -6.41 -8.53
C GLN A 79 14.23 -7.13 -9.21
N VAL A 80 14.09 -6.91 -10.51
CA VAL A 80 13.19 -7.67 -11.36
C VAL A 80 14.00 -8.82 -11.95
N LEU A 81 13.60 -10.04 -11.66
CA LEU A 81 14.29 -11.24 -12.10
C LEU A 81 13.42 -12.00 -13.10
N LYS A 82 14.04 -12.54 -14.15
CA LYS A 82 13.45 -13.54 -15.04
C LYS A 82 14.34 -14.78 -15.02
N THR A 83 13.79 -15.90 -14.53
CA THR A 83 14.53 -17.17 -14.39
C THR A 83 15.87 -16.99 -13.63
N GLY A 84 15.83 -16.18 -12.55
CA GLY A 84 17.00 -15.90 -11.69
C GLY A 84 18.01 -14.87 -12.23
N LYS A 85 17.80 -14.29 -13.41
CA LYS A 85 18.66 -13.24 -13.98
C LYS A 85 17.93 -11.88 -13.94
N ILE A 86 18.69 -10.81 -13.74
CA ILE A 86 18.14 -9.45 -13.78
C ILE A 86 17.49 -9.20 -15.14
N SER A 87 16.24 -8.78 -15.12
CA SER A 87 15.43 -8.49 -16.31
C SER A 87 14.99 -7.02 -16.32
N GLU A 88 14.61 -6.57 -17.49
CA GLU A 88 14.13 -5.20 -17.67
C GLU A 88 12.68 -5.05 -17.24
N ALA A 89 12.40 -3.89 -16.64
CA ALA A 89 11.05 -3.39 -16.38
C ALA A 89 10.99 -1.91 -16.80
N THR A 90 9.82 -1.45 -17.16
CA THR A 90 9.58 -0.05 -17.58
C THR A 90 9.60 0.87 -16.38
N SER A 91 8.94 0.45 -15.30
CA SER A 91 8.86 1.20 -14.04
C SER A 91 8.70 0.25 -12.86
N VAL A 92 9.15 0.70 -11.69
CA VAL A 92 8.93 0.00 -10.42
C VAL A 92 8.49 1.02 -9.38
N SER A 93 7.42 0.70 -8.68
CA SER A 93 6.94 1.47 -7.54
C SER A 93 6.81 0.60 -6.30
N LEU A 94 7.01 1.21 -5.14
CA LEU A 94 6.86 0.58 -3.84
C LEU A 94 5.81 1.34 -3.03
N ILE A 95 4.82 0.62 -2.55
CA ILE A 95 3.79 1.15 -1.68
C ILE A 95 3.99 0.57 -0.30
N LEU A 96 4.01 1.45 0.70
CA LEU A 96 4.06 1.10 2.11
C LEU A 96 2.71 1.40 2.74
N GLU A 97 2.11 0.40 3.38
CA GLU A 97 0.81 0.52 4.03
C GLU A 97 0.91 0.02 5.48
N ARG A 98 0.37 0.79 6.41
CA ARG A 98 0.25 0.33 7.79
C ARG A 98 -1.07 -0.38 7.98
N SER A 99 -1.04 -1.64 8.45
CA SER A 99 -2.23 -2.51 8.59
C SER A 99 -3.37 -1.93 9.45
N ALA A 100 -3.09 -0.92 10.27
CA ALA A 100 -4.06 -0.36 11.21
C ALA A 100 -4.84 0.87 10.66
N THR A 101 -4.44 1.48 9.53
CA THR A 101 -5.08 2.73 9.08
C THR A 101 -4.80 3.00 7.60
N ILE A 102 -5.83 3.14 6.78
CA ILE A 102 -5.75 3.51 5.35
C ILE A 102 -5.05 4.88 5.15
N LYS A 103 -5.08 5.76 6.13
CA LYS A 103 -4.46 7.10 6.08
C LYS A 103 -2.92 7.09 6.00
N ASN A 104 -2.27 5.95 6.24
CA ASN A 104 -0.80 5.84 6.26
C ASN A 104 -0.30 4.99 5.08
N THR A 105 -0.71 5.35 3.87
CA THR A 105 -0.20 4.77 2.62
C THR A 105 0.79 5.74 1.99
N TYR A 106 2.00 5.25 1.72
CA TYR A 106 3.08 6.00 1.09
C TYR A 106 3.50 5.31 -0.20
N SER A 107 3.56 6.05 -1.30
CA SER A 107 3.96 5.53 -2.61
C SER A 107 5.29 6.14 -3.03
N TYR A 108 6.20 5.31 -3.48
CA TYR A 108 7.55 5.69 -3.94
C TYR A 108 7.78 5.12 -5.33
N VAL A 109 8.21 5.97 -6.25
CA VAL A 109 8.71 5.55 -7.56
C VAL A 109 10.21 5.35 -7.42
N LEU A 110 10.73 4.25 -7.95
CA LEU A 110 12.14 3.90 -7.85
C LEU A 110 12.85 4.18 -9.17
N ASP A 111 14.07 4.70 -9.07
CA ASP A 111 14.92 5.00 -10.22
C ASP A 111 15.75 3.79 -10.62
N ARG A 112 15.91 3.59 -11.94
CA ARG A 112 16.73 2.50 -12.46
C ARG A 112 18.21 2.86 -12.40
N ASP A 113 19.04 2.00 -11.83
CA ASP A 113 20.49 2.14 -11.82
C ASP A 113 21.15 1.54 -13.09
N LEU A 114 22.46 1.75 -13.23
CA LEU A 114 23.24 1.23 -14.36
C LEU A 114 23.32 -0.31 -14.41
N SER A 115 23.07 -0.98 -13.30
CA SER A 115 23.04 -2.44 -13.19
C SER A 115 21.66 -3.05 -13.47
N GLY A 116 20.67 -2.21 -13.83
CA GLY A 116 19.30 -2.65 -14.09
C GLY A 116 18.45 -2.91 -12.84
N ARG A 117 18.94 -2.52 -11.65
CA ARG A 117 18.19 -2.56 -10.40
C ARG A 117 17.42 -1.26 -10.22
N PHE A 118 16.34 -1.31 -9.47
CA PHE A 118 15.57 -0.12 -9.09
C PHE A 118 15.93 0.28 -7.68
N ILE A 119 16.38 1.52 -7.51
CA ILE A 119 16.88 2.05 -6.24
C ILE A 119 16.08 3.29 -5.83
N GLY A 120 15.99 3.50 -4.53
CA GLY A 120 15.32 4.70 -3.99
C GLY A 120 15.53 4.83 -2.50
N LYS A 121 14.87 5.82 -1.93
CA LYS A 121 14.82 6.05 -0.48
C LYS A 121 13.36 6.10 -0.05
N ILE A 122 13.03 5.38 1.01
CA ILE A 122 11.70 5.37 1.61
C ILE A 122 11.80 5.95 3.02
N ASN A 123 10.81 6.69 3.44
CA ASN A 123 10.71 7.17 4.80
C ASN A 123 9.68 6.35 5.56
N ILE A 124 10.11 5.73 6.65
CA ILE A 124 9.26 4.93 7.53
C ILE A 124 8.98 5.74 8.80
N PRO A 125 7.78 6.33 8.95
CA PRO A 125 7.52 7.34 9.98
C PRO A 125 7.32 6.76 11.38
N ALA A 126 7.02 5.48 11.51
CA ALA A 126 6.68 4.88 12.79
C ALA A 126 7.10 3.41 12.89
N GLN A 127 7.32 2.96 14.12
CA GLN A 127 7.58 1.57 14.45
C GLN A 127 6.36 0.68 14.21
N GLY A 128 6.58 -0.60 13.99
CA GLY A 128 5.54 -1.62 13.81
C GLY A 128 5.70 -2.45 12.54
N ILE A 129 4.63 -3.13 12.18
CA ILE A 129 4.58 -3.97 10.97
C ILE A 129 3.98 -3.15 9.82
N TRP A 130 4.67 -3.15 8.71
CA TRP A 130 4.26 -2.47 7.49
C TRP A 130 4.11 -3.49 6.36
N ASN A 131 2.99 -3.41 5.65
CA ASN A 131 2.79 -4.12 4.40
C ASN A 131 3.53 -3.38 3.28
N THR A 132 4.23 -4.13 2.46
CA THR A 132 4.89 -3.60 1.26
C THR A 132 4.22 -4.19 0.03
N ARG A 133 3.91 -3.34 -0.94
CA ARG A 133 3.43 -3.75 -2.27
C ARG A 133 4.41 -3.20 -3.29
N THR A 134 5.16 -4.10 -3.91
CA THR A 134 6.07 -3.77 -5.00
C THR A 134 5.37 -4.05 -6.31
N ILE A 135 5.24 -3.03 -7.15
CA ILE A 135 4.57 -3.11 -8.45
C ILE A 135 5.61 -2.81 -9.51
N ALA A 136 5.84 -3.75 -10.41
CA ALA A 136 6.69 -3.58 -11.59
C ALA A 136 5.85 -3.63 -12.86
N GLU A 137 6.15 -2.75 -13.80
CA GLU A 137 5.57 -2.78 -15.14
C GLU A 137 6.56 -3.44 -16.11
N ILE A 138 6.15 -4.57 -16.67
CA ILE A 138 6.99 -5.41 -17.53
C ILE A 138 6.24 -5.63 -18.83
N SER A 139 6.73 -5.06 -19.94
CA SER A 139 6.10 -5.21 -21.26
C SER A 139 4.60 -4.83 -21.27
N GLY A 140 4.23 -3.77 -20.55
CA GLY A 140 2.85 -3.29 -20.44
C GLY A 140 1.95 -4.11 -19.51
N LYS A 141 2.49 -5.12 -18.83
CA LYS A 141 1.79 -5.92 -17.82
C LYS A 141 2.25 -5.55 -16.41
N LYS A 142 1.33 -5.56 -15.45
CA LYS A 142 1.63 -5.28 -14.06
C LYS A 142 1.95 -6.56 -13.30
N PHE A 143 3.10 -6.56 -12.61
CA PHE A 143 3.50 -7.62 -11.70
C PHE A 143 3.59 -7.07 -10.28
N GLU A 144 2.81 -7.62 -9.38
CA GLU A 144 2.76 -7.20 -7.99
C GLU A 144 3.29 -8.28 -7.05
N LYS A 145 4.13 -7.87 -6.11
CA LYS A 145 4.57 -8.73 -5.01
C LYS A 145 4.35 -8.04 -3.68
N GLN A 146 3.67 -8.73 -2.78
CA GLN A 146 3.43 -8.27 -1.43
C GLN A 146 4.44 -8.86 -0.46
N GLY A 147 4.77 -8.10 0.57
CA GLY A 147 5.67 -8.49 1.64
C GLY A 147 5.35 -7.76 2.94
N LEU A 148 6.08 -8.10 3.99
CA LEU A 148 6.00 -7.49 5.30
C LEU A 148 7.38 -7.04 5.73
N ILE A 149 7.48 -5.86 6.33
CA ILE A 149 8.67 -5.38 7.01
C ILE A 149 8.36 -5.04 8.46
N SER A 150 9.29 -5.38 9.35
CA SER A 150 9.20 -5.06 10.78
C SER A 150 10.14 -3.92 11.10
N VAL A 151 9.64 -2.90 11.80
CA VAL A 151 10.37 -1.68 12.14
C VAL A 151 10.34 -1.47 13.65
N ARG A 152 11.49 -1.28 14.25
CA ARG A 152 11.70 -0.99 15.68
C ARG A 152 12.39 0.33 15.90
#